data_286b916aaca1a8f4144f1b12ee6de065
#
_entry.id   286b916aaca1a8f4144f1b12ee6de065
#
_cell.length_a   1.000
_cell.length_b   1.000
_cell.length_c   1.000
_cell.angle_alpha   90.00
_cell.angle_beta   90.00
_cell.angle_gamma   90.00
#
_symmetry.space_group_name_H-M   'P 1'
#
loop_
_entity.id
_entity.type
_entity.pdbx_description
1 polymer ?
#
loop_
_entity_poly.entity_id
_entity_poly.type
_entity_poly.pdbx_seq_one_letter_code
_entity_poly.pdbx_strand_id
1 'polypeptide(L)'
;LAAEMVRRMGKDEDFNFFHFMIDLEGGPCVAKRLSGCGSGTEYVCITPNGDIYPCHQFAGNQDFVMGNVNDGSGLVRTDIRDEFKLCNVYAKDSCRDCFARFYCSGGCAANSYNFKGRINDTYDLGCALQKKRIECAIMIKAAEAAMENNYRDSTRVPAPPKAIC
;
A
#
# COMPACT_ATOMS: atom_id res chain seq x y z
N LEU A 1 2.82 -4.50 18.77
CA LEU A 1 3.27 -3.18 18.31
C LEU A 1 2.13 -2.16 18.37
N ALA A 2 0.98 -2.36 17.67
CA ALA A 2 -0.12 -1.38 17.66
C ALA A 2 -0.67 -1.08 19.07
N ALA A 3 -0.90 -2.09 19.89
CA ALA A 3 -1.32 -1.90 21.28
C ALA A 3 -0.27 -1.12 22.11
N GLU A 4 1.03 -1.33 21.83
CA GLU A 4 2.10 -0.58 22.48
C GLU A 4 2.15 0.88 22.04
N MET A 5 1.88 1.17 20.77
CA MET A 5 1.70 2.57 20.31
C MET A 5 0.58 3.26 21.07
N VAL A 6 -0.61 2.61 21.14
CA VAL A 6 -1.75 3.17 21.89
C VAL A 6 -1.43 3.38 23.37
N ARG A 7 -0.72 2.44 24.00
CA ARG A 7 -0.31 2.55 25.41
C ARG A 7 0.63 3.74 25.67
N ARG A 8 1.45 4.12 24.70
CA ARG A 8 2.41 5.24 24.82
C ARG A 8 1.86 6.59 24.38
N MET A 9 0.71 6.63 23.72
CA MET A 9 0.09 7.89 23.31
C MET A 9 -0.11 8.84 24.49
N GLY A 10 0.21 10.11 24.29
CA GLY A 10 0.10 11.15 25.32
C GLY A 10 1.14 11.06 26.44
N LYS A 11 2.15 10.20 26.32
CA LYS A 11 3.32 10.15 27.18
C LYS A 11 4.51 10.67 26.40
N ASP A 12 5.53 11.21 27.09
CA ASP A 12 6.76 11.74 26.47
C ASP A 12 7.64 10.68 25.79
N GLU A 13 7.05 9.54 25.44
CA GLU A 13 7.71 8.42 24.78
C GLU A 13 7.19 8.29 23.35
N ASP A 14 7.79 9.01 22.41
CA ASP A 14 7.49 8.87 20.98
C ASP A 14 7.85 7.47 20.49
N PHE A 15 6.82 6.68 20.19
CA PHE A 15 6.94 5.39 19.54
C PHE A 15 6.07 5.34 18.30
N ASN A 16 6.70 5.46 17.13
CA ASN A 16 6.04 5.35 15.84
C ASN A 16 6.51 4.11 15.10
N PHE A 17 5.56 3.37 14.55
CA PHE A 17 5.86 2.26 13.66
C PHE A 17 5.37 2.60 12.26
N PHE A 18 6.29 2.84 11.34
CA PHE A 18 6.06 3.28 9.97
C PHE A 18 4.92 2.54 9.26
N HIS A 19 4.82 1.23 9.44
CA HIS A 19 3.79 0.44 8.76
C HIS A 19 2.35 0.75 9.20
N PHE A 20 2.15 1.42 10.32
CA PHE A 20 0.81 1.84 10.78
C PHE A 20 0.48 3.30 10.42
N MET A 21 1.44 4.04 9.86
CA MET A 21 1.24 5.41 9.40
C MET A 21 0.56 5.38 8.03
N ILE A 22 -0.74 5.12 8.03
CA ILE A 22 -1.59 5.11 6.83
C ILE A 22 -2.49 6.33 6.89
N ASP A 23 -2.50 7.14 5.82
CA ASP A 23 -3.46 8.23 5.69
C ASP A 23 -4.87 7.66 5.49
N LEU A 24 -5.68 7.73 6.53
CA LEU A 24 -7.07 7.27 6.52
C LEU A 24 -8.07 8.42 6.31
N GLU A 25 -7.65 9.68 6.39
CA GLU A 25 -8.51 10.86 6.32
C GLU A 25 -8.56 11.45 4.92
N GLY A 26 -7.38 11.68 4.30
CA GLY A 26 -7.28 12.22 2.94
C GLY A 26 -7.61 11.21 1.86
N GLY A 27 -7.45 9.95 2.19
CA GLY A 27 -7.61 8.85 1.26
C GLY A 27 -6.55 8.81 0.13
N PRO A 28 -6.28 7.67 -0.43
CA PRO A 28 -5.38 7.56 -1.56
C PRO A 28 -6.04 8.06 -2.84
N CYS A 29 -5.26 8.67 -3.73
CA CYS A 29 -5.71 8.88 -5.11
C CYS A 29 -6.02 7.51 -5.74
N VAL A 30 -7.29 7.21 -5.96
CA VAL A 30 -7.75 5.90 -6.45
C VAL A 30 -7.07 5.51 -7.76
N ALA A 31 -6.90 6.45 -8.70
CA ALA A 31 -6.24 6.19 -9.97
C ALA A 31 -4.81 5.65 -9.79
N LYS A 32 -4.04 6.21 -8.85
CA LYS A 32 -2.69 5.74 -8.52
C LYS A 32 -2.67 4.43 -7.72
N ARG A 33 -3.81 4.02 -7.16
CA ARG A 33 -3.92 2.82 -6.33
C ARG A 33 -4.51 1.61 -7.05
N LEU A 34 -4.81 1.75 -8.33
CA LEU A 34 -5.35 0.64 -9.11
C LEU A 34 -4.30 -0.43 -9.39
N SER A 35 -3.10 -0.07 -9.78
CA SER A 35 -2.06 -0.96 -10.30
C SER A 35 -0.77 -1.01 -9.48
N GLY A 36 -0.77 -0.50 -8.26
CA GLY A 36 0.39 -0.59 -7.35
C GLY A 36 1.55 0.32 -7.74
N CYS A 37 2.76 -0.26 -7.83
CA CYS A 37 4.00 0.50 -8.02
C CYS A 37 4.28 0.92 -9.47
N GLY A 38 3.48 0.49 -10.45
CA GLY A 38 3.69 0.80 -11.86
C GLY A 38 4.81 0.01 -12.54
N SER A 39 5.26 -1.11 -11.94
CA SER A 39 6.29 -1.98 -12.56
C SER A 39 5.92 -2.38 -13.97
N GLY A 40 6.91 -2.36 -14.87
CA GLY A 40 6.76 -2.71 -16.28
C GLY A 40 6.04 -1.67 -17.15
N THR A 41 5.47 -0.62 -16.54
CA THR A 41 4.73 0.42 -17.26
C THR A 41 5.21 1.83 -16.96
N GLU A 42 5.34 2.20 -15.67
CA GLU A 42 5.79 3.51 -15.23
C GLU A 42 7.29 3.53 -14.95
N TYR A 43 7.89 2.38 -14.67
CA TYR A 43 9.33 2.19 -14.57
C TYR A 43 9.73 0.78 -15.00
N VAL A 44 11.02 0.60 -15.27
CA VAL A 44 11.66 -0.66 -15.60
C VAL A 44 12.99 -0.78 -14.85
N CYS A 45 13.53 -2.00 -14.76
CA CYS A 45 14.88 -2.25 -14.28
C CYS A 45 15.78 -2.55 -15.47
N ILE A 46 16.97 -1.94 -15.52
CA ILE A 46 18.01 -2.24 -16.51
C ILE A 46 19.20 -2.85 -15.77
N THR A 47 19.63 -4.01 -16.22
CA THR A 47 20.78 -4.73 -15.66
C THR A 47 22.09 -4.25 -16.30
N PRO A 48 23.27 -4.55 -15.70
CA PRO A 48 24.56 -4.11 -16.24
C PRO A 48 24.87 -4.59 -17.68
N ASN A 49 24.29 -5.71 -18.10
CA ASN A 49 24.39 -6.21 -19.49
C ASN A 49 23.38 -5.56 -20.45
N GLY A 50 22.55 -4.64 -19.95
CA GLY A 50 21.58 -3.88 -20.73
C GLY A 50 20.20 -4.49 -20.85
N ASP A 51 19.93 -5.66 -20.27
CA ASP A 51 18.60 -6.27 -20.32
C ASP A 51 17.59 -5.47 -19.53
N ILE A 52 16.39 -5.31 -20.10
CA ILE A 52 15.27 -4.57 -19.53
C ILE A 52 14.28 -5.56 -18.91
N TYR A 53 13.92 -5.32 -17.65
CA TYR A 53 12.95 -6.12 -16.89
C TYR A 53 11.82 -5.23 -16.32
N PRO A 54 10.64 -5.80 -16.04
CA PRO A 54 9.51 -5.03 -15.45
C PRO A 54 9.86 -4.38 -14.11
N CYS A 55 10.67 -5.04 -13.27
CA CYS A 55 11.27 -4.47 -12.08
C CYS A 55 12.49 -5.29 -11.64
N HIS A 56 13.22 -4.81 -10.64
CA HIS A 56 14.42 -5.46 -10.12
C HIS A 56 14.19 -6.88 -9.59
N GLN A 57 12.97 -7.22 -9.14
CA GLN A 57 12.66 -8.57 -8.65
C GLN A 57 12.51 -9.60 -9.77
N PHE A 58 12.40 -9.17 -11.01
CA PHE A 58 12.40 -10.05 -12.19
C PHE A 58 13.76 -10.12 -12.88
N ALA A 59 14.76 -9.34 -12.41
CA ALA A 59 16.10 -9.34 -12.99
C ALA A 59 16.71 -10.76 -12.98
N GLY A 60 17.18 -11.22 -14.14
CA GLY A 60 17.72 -12.56 -14.35
C GLY A 60 16.67 -13.63 -14.74
N ASN A 61 15.39 -13.35 -14.67
CA ASN A 61 14.35 -14.24 -15.18
C ASN A 61 14.13 -13.99 -16.68
N GLN A 62 14.57 -14.95 -17.52
CA GLN A 62 14.55 -14.84 -18.98
C GLN A 62 13.15 -14.67 -19.56
N ASP A 63 12.10 -15.16 -18.89
CA ASP A 63 10.71 -15.03 -19.32
C ASP A 63 10.24 -13.57 -19.30
N PHE A 64 10.89 -12.72 -18.49
CA PHE A 64 10.55 -11.32 -18.29
C PHE A 64 11.53 -10.32 -18.91
N VAL A 65 12.44 -10.77 -19.77
CA VAL A 65 13.29 -9.85 -20.55
C VAL A 65 12.41 -9.11 -21.55
N MET A 66 12.31 -7.79 -21.42
CA MET A 66 11.47 -6.91 -22.24
C MET A 66 12.23 -6.34 -23.46
N GLY A 67 13.55 -6.46 -23.49
CA GLY A 67 14.45 -5.95 -24.52
C GLY A 67 15.83 -5.68 -23.96
N ASN A 68 16.69 -5.03 -24.75
CA ASN A 68 18.04 -4.65 -24.31
C ASN A 68 18.39 -3.26 -24.84
N VAL A 69 19.00 -2.42 -24.00
CA VAL A 69 19.36 -1.03 -24.37
C VAL A 69 20.57 -0.96 -25.31
N ASN A 70 21.40 -2.00 -25.36
CA ASN A 70 22.64 -2.01 -26.14
C ASN A 70 22.45 -2.50 -27.58
N ASP A 71 21.36 -3.20 -27.89
CA ASP A 71 21.09 -3.74 -29.23
C ASP A 71 20.29 -2.81 -30.14
N GLY A 72 19.93 -1.62 -29.63
CA GLY A 72 19.16 -0.60 -30.35
C GLY A 72 17.68 -0.91 -30.52
N SER A 73 17.21 -2.07 -30.06
CA SER A 73 15.80 -2.47 -30.18
C SER A 73 14.92 -1.83 -29.09
N GLY A 74 15.54 -1.48 -27.96
CA GLY A 74 14.82 -0.93 -26.81
C GLY A 74 13.80 -1.92 -26.23
N LEU A 75 12.58 -1.46 -26.01
CA LEU A 75 11.46 -2.27 -25.48
C LEU A 75 10.76 -3.01 -26.62
N VAL A 76 11.02 -4.30 -26.79
CA VAL A 76 10.44 -5.13 -27.85
C VAL A 76 9.27 -6.01 -27.37
N ARG A 77 9.32 -6.47 -26.11
CA ARG A 77 8.28 -7.34 -25.51
C ARG A 77 7.16 -6.49 -24.93
N THR A 78 6.35 -5.88 -25.81
CA THR A 78 5.18 -5.09 -25.41
C THR A 78 4.08 -5.94 -24.81
N ASP A 79 4.05 -7.24 -25.09
CA ASP A 79 3.15 -8.21 -24.45
C ASP A 79 3.33 -8.25 -22.93
N ILE A 80 4.57 -8.29 -22.45
CA ILE A 80 4.89 -8.23 -21.01
C ILE A 80 4.40 -6.90 -20.43
N ARG A 81 4.74 -5.77 -21.08
CA ARG A 81 4.28 -4.45 -20.65
C ARG A 81 2.76 -4.38 -20.53
N ASP A 82 2.05 -4.90 -21.53
CA ASP A 82 0.58 -4.83 -21.58
C ASP A 82 -0.04 -5.76 -20.52
N GLU A 83 0.57 -6.91 -20.22
CA GLU A 83 0.17 -7.76 -19.08
C GLU A 83 0.30 -7.02 -17.75
N PHE A 84 1.44 -6.34 -17.52
CA PHE A 84 1.64 -5.52 -16.31
C PHE A 84 0.67 -4.34 -16.24
N LYS A 85 0.36 -3.68 -17.35
CA LYS A 85 -0.62 -2.60 -17.43
C LYS A 85 -2.02 -3.05 -17.04
N LEU A 86 -2.39 -4.27 -17.41
CA LEU A 86 -3.68 -4.85 -17.04
C LEU A 86 -3.71 -5.43 -15.63
N CYS A 87 -2.55 -5.59 -14.97
CA CYS A 87 -2.45 -6.11 -13.62
C CYS A 87 -2.90 -5.06 -12.59
N ASN A 88 -4.19 -5.01 -12.31
CA ASN A 88 -4.81 -4.06 -11.38
C ASN A 88 -5.74 -4.76 -10.38
N VAL A 89 -6.26 -4.01 -9.40
CA VAL A 89 -7.10 -4.56 -8.32
C VAL A 89 -8.42 -5.16 -8.82
N TYR A 90 -8.92 -4.77 -9.98
CA TYR A 90 -10.15 -5.33 -10.56
C TYR A 90 -9.88 -6.56 -11.43
N ALA A 91 -8.64 -6.73 -11.91
CA ALA A 91 -8.22 -7.93 -12.63
C ALA A 91 -7.95 -9.13 -11.72
N LYS A 92 -7.81 -8.89 -10.41
CA LYS A 92 -7.54 -9.92 -9.39
C LYS A 92 -8.81 -10.23 -8.63
N ASP A 93 -9.34 -11.45 -8.77
CA ASP A 93 -10.63 -11.84 -8.16
C ASP A 93 -10.69 -11.58 -6.65
N SER A 94 -9.63 -11.93 -5.92
CA SER A 94 -9.56 -11.73 -4.46
C SER A 94 -9.45 -10.25 -4.04
N CYS A 95 -9.20 -9.32 -4.98
CA CYS A 95 -9.09 -7.90 -4.71
C CYS A 95 -10.38 -7.12 -4.96
N ARG A 96 -11.29 -7.62 -5.83
CA ARG A 96 -12.51 -6.89 -6.26
C ARG A 96 -13.35 -6.39 -5.09
N ASP A 97 -13.57 -7.24 -4.09
CA ASP A 97 -14.41 -6.93 -2.92
C ASP A 97 -13.57 -6.75 -1.63
N CYS A 98 -12.23 -6.65 -1.77
CA CYS A 98 -11.34 -6.48 -0.64
C CYS A 98 -11.40 -5.04 -0.11
N PHE A 99 -11.70 -4.85 1.18
CA PHE A 99 -11.71 -3.53 1.81
C PHE A 99 -10.35 -2.81 1.73
N ALA A 100 -9.26 -3.58 1.66
CA ALA A 100 -7.89 -3.06 1.63
C ALA A 100 -7.42 -2.66 0.21
N ARG A 101 -8.20 -2.89 -0.84
CA ARG A 101 -7.73 -2.82 -2.24
C ARG A 101 -7.07 -1.49 -2.61
N PHE A 102 -7.63 -0.36 -2.17
CA PHE A 102 -7.09 0.96 -2.51
C PHE A 102 -5.93 1.42 -1.59
N TYR A 103 -5.70 0.73 -0.50
CA TYR A 103 -4.51 0.92 0.34
C TYR A 103 -3.38 -0.05 -0.05
N CYS A 104 -3.72 -1.25 -0.50
CA CYS A 104 -2.81 -2.32 -0.89
C CYS A 104 -2.38 -2.24 -2.37
N SER A 105 -3.26 -1.73 -3.24
CA SER A 105 -3.06 -1.65 -4.71
C SER A 105 -2.82 -3.01 -5.37
N GLY A 106 -3.41 -4.09 -4.83
CA GLY A 106 -3.29 -5.44 -5.39
C GLY A 106 -2.01 -6.20 -5.05
N GLY A 107 -1.15 -5.65 -4.17
CA GLY A 107 0.10 -6.28 -3.75
C GLY A 107 1.22 -6.18 -4.78
N CYS A 108 2.25 -7.00 -4.60
CA CYS A 108 3.44 -7.04 -5.46
C CYS A 108 3.28 -8.09 -6.56
N ALA A 109 3.42 -7.71 -7.83
CA ALA A 109 3.34 -8.59 -8.98
C ALA A 109 4.41 -9.71 -8.93
N ALA A 110 5.63 -9.38 -8.48
CA ALA A 110 6.70 -10.37 -8.35
C ALA A 110 6.41 -11.40 -7.25
N ASN A 111 5.86 -10.97 -6.10
CA ASN A 111 5.43 -11.92 -5.07
C ASN A 111 4.30 -12.82 -5.59
N SER A 112 3.33 -12.26 -6.31
CA SER A 112 2.25 -13.04 -6.93
C SER A 112 2.82 -14.09 -7.88
N TYR A 113 3.72 -13.70 -8.76
CA TYR A 113 4.37 -14.62 -9.71
C TYR A 113 5.17 -15.72 -8.99
N ASN A 114 6.01 -15.35 -8.03
CA ASN A 114 6.89 -16.30 -7.33
C ASN A 114 6.11 -17.36 -6.52
N PHE A 115 4.93 -17.02 -6.01
CA PHE A 115 4.14 -17.94 -5.17
C PHE A 115 2.96 -18.59 -5.89
N LYS A 116 2.48 -18.00 -7.00
CA LYS A 116 1.29 -18.47 -7.72
C LYS A 116 1.52 -18.70 -9.22
N GLY A 117 2.73 -18.37 -9.74
CA GLY A 117 3.07 -18.50 -11.16
C GLY A 117 2.45 -17.48 -12.10
N ARG A 118 1.72 -16.47 -11.55
CA ARG A 118 1.05 -15.43 -12.35
C ARG A 118 1.11 -14.08 -11.65
N ILE A 119 1.34 -13.00 -12.40
CA ILE A 119 1.36 -11.63 -11.85
C ILE A 119 -0.03 -11.15 -11.44
N ASN A 120 -1.09 -11.65 -12.10
CA ASN A 120 -2.49 -11.31 -11.86
C ASN A 120 -3.13 -12.11 -10.72
N ASP A 121 -2.34 -12.73 -9.87
CA ASP A 121 -2.80 -13.41 -8.66
C ASP A 121 -2.42 -12.61 -7.40
N THR A 122 -2.69 -13.15 -6.23
CA THR A 122 -2.36 -12.55 -4.95
C THR A 122 -1.50 -13.46 -4.09
N TYR A 123 -0.61 -12.86 -3.31
CA TYR A 123 0.18 -13.57 -2.31
C TYR A 123 -0.56 -13.57 -0.97
N ASP A 124 -1.08 -14.72 -0.55
CA ASP A 124 -2.02 -14.85 0.58
C ASP A 124 -1.49 -14.28 1.90
N LEU A 125 -0.22 -14.58 2.24
CA LEU A 125 0.40 -14.03 3.45
C LEU A 125 0.50 -12.49 3.36
N GLY A 126 0.87 -11.96 2.19
CA GLY A 126 0.91 -10.52 1.95
C GLY A 126 -0.46 -9.87 2.12
N CYS A 127 -1.51 -10.53 1.64
CA CYS A 127 -2.90 -10.08 1.83
C CYS A 127 -3.28 -10.04 3.32
N ALA A 128 -2.98 -11.09 4.08
CA ALA A 128 -3.27 -11.15 5.51
C ALA A 128 -2.54 -10.06 6.29
N LEU A 129 -1.23 -9.88 6.03
CA LEU A 129 -0.42 -8.84 6.66
C LEU A 129 -0.93 -7.43 6.33
N GLN A 130 -1.30 -7.17 5.09
CA GLN A 130 -1.77 -5.85 4.68
C GLN A 130 -3.14 -5.51 5.27
N LYS A 131 -4.07 -6.46 5.34
CA LYS A 131 -5.34 -6.28 6.03
C LYS A 131 -5.14 -5.97 7.51
N LYS A 132 -4.30 -6.75 8.19
CA LYS A 132 -3.97 -6.54 9.60
C LYS A 132 -3.29 -5.19 9.85
N ARG A 133 -2.42 -4.76 8.95
CA ARG A 133 -1.78 -3.44 8.99
C ARG A 133 -2.82 -2.30 8.99
N ILE A 134 -3.82 -2.38 8.12
CA ILE A 134 -4.88 -1.37 8.02
C ILE A 134 -5.77 -1.39 9.25
N GLU A 135 -6.16 -2.58 9.74
CA GLU A 135 -6.92 -2.72 10.98
C GLU A 135 -6.20 -2.08 12.19
N CYS A 136 -4.88 -2.29 12.29
CA CYS A 136 -4.07 -1.65 13.33
C CYS A 136 -4.02 -0.12 13.17
N ALA A 137 -3.91 0.39 11.94
CA ALA A 137 -3.93 1.83 11.70
C ALA A 137 -5.28 2.46 12.09
N ILE A 138 -6.40 1.80 11.77
CA ILE A 138 -7.74 2.24 12.18
C ILE A 138 -7.86 2.25 13.72
N MET A 139 -7.39 1.20 14.39
CA MET A 139 -7.40 1.13 15.85
C MET A 139 -6.61 2.29 16.49
N ILE A 140 -5.44 2.60 15.96
CA ILE A 140 -4.59 3.71 16.43
C ILE A 140 -5.32 5.04 16.25
N LYS A 141 -5.88 5.30 15.07
CA LYS A 141 -6.62 6.52 14.79
C LYS A 141 -7.86 6.69 15.68
N ALA A 142 -8.58 5.61 15.94
CA ALA A 142 -9.70 5.63 16.87
C ALA A 142 -9.27 5.98 18.31
N ALA A 143 -8.12 5.47 18.75
CA ALA A 143 -7.59 5.80 20.08
C ALA A 143 -7.11 7.26 20.15
N GLU A 144 -6.46 7.80 19.12
CA GLU A 144 -6.10 9.22 19.03
C GLU A 144 -7.33 10.12 19.15
N ALA A 145 -8.37 9.85 18.36
CA ALA A 145 -9.61 10.62 18.40
C ALA A 145 -10.32 10.57 19.76
N ALA A 146 -10.30 9.43 20.43
CA ALA A 146 -10.87 9.29 21.77
C ALA A 146 -10.09 10.13 22.80
N MET A 147 -8.76 10.19 22.72
CA MET A 147 -7.95 11.03 23.60
C MET A 147 -8.19 12.52 23.37
N GLU A 148 -8.29 12.95 22.10
CA GLU A 148 -8.60 14.35 21.76
C GLU A 148 -9.98 14.79 22.28
N ASN A 149 -10.99 13.93 22.16
CA ASN A 149 -12.33 14.21 22.66
C ASN A 149 -12.35 14.32 24.19
N ASN A 150 -11.67 13.41 24.90
CA ASN A 150 -11.55 13.48 26.36
C ASN A 150 -10.83 14.77 26.82
N TYR A 151 -9.80 15.20 26.09
CA TYR A 151 -9.10 16.46 26.37
C TYR A 151 -10.03 17.66 26.17
N ARG A 152 -10.78 17.72 25.07
CA ARG A 152 -11.76 18.80 24.79
C ARG A 152 -12.86 18.87 25.85
N ASP A 153 -13.37 17.73 26.27
CA ASP A 153 -14.40 17.69 27.32
C ASP A 153 -13.85 18.13 28.70
N SER A 154 -12.62 17.75 29.03
CA SER A 154 -11.96 18.15 30.29
C SER A 154 -11.60 19.65 30.35
N THR A 155 -11.42 20.28 29.17
CA THR A 155 -11.12 21.73 29.07
C THR A 155 -12.37 22.58 28.85
N ARG A 156 -13.56 22.01 28.74
CA ARG A 156 -14.82 22.70 28.58
C ARG A 156 -15.16 23.41 29.88
N VAL A 157 -14.92 24.72 29.95
CA VAL A 157 -15.41 25.56 31.06
C VAL A 157 -16.94 25.48 31.08
N PRO A 158 -17.57 25.13 32.22
CA PRO A 158 -19.03 25.13 32.31
C PRO A 158 -19.57 26.51 31.94
N ALA A 159 -20.57 26.56 31.09
CA ALA A 159 -21.23 27.82 30.78
C ALA A 159 -21.70 28.46 32.10
N PRO A 160 -21.51 29.77 32.29
CA PRO A 160 -22.00 30.43 33.51
C PRO A 160 -23.51 30.21 33.64
N PRO A 161 -24.03 30.01 34.88
CA PRO A 161 -25.45 29.80 35.08
C PRO A 161 -26.22 30.97 34.48
N LYS A 162 -27.25 30.65 33.68
CA LYS A 162 -28.14 31.68 33.13
C LYS A 162 -28.72 32.46 34.29
N ALA A 163 -28.48 33.78 34.30
CA ALA A 163 -29.14 34.66 35.25
C ALA A 163 -30.65 34.49 35.10
N ILE A 164 -31.30 34.11 36.19
CA ILE A 164 -32.75 34.07 36.28
C ILE A 164 -33.16 35.51 36.59
N CYS A 165 -33.80 36.16 35.61
CA CYS A 165 -34.55 37.41 35.87
C CYS A 165 -35.86 37.10 36.56
#